data_c7e76e25cd5dcfd0e07210a65ad57487
#
_entry.id   c7e76e25cd5dcfd0e07210a65ad57487
#
_cell.length_a   1.000
_cell.length_b   1.000
_cell.length_c   1.000
_cell.angle_alpha   90.00
_cell.angle_beta   90.00
_cell.angle_gamma   90.00
#
_symmetry.space_group_name_H-M   'P 1'
#
loop_
_entity.id
_entity.type
_entity.pdbx_description
1 polymer ?
#
loop_
_entity_poly.entity_id
_entity_poly.type
_entity_poly.pdbx_seq_one_letter_code
_entity_poly.pdbx_strand_id
1 'polypeptide(L)'
;NPVILADGGFDFGGVFTATAIASALACFIAAFYAKTWPVGLAPGMGINAFVAFFVCGTLGYSPAEALGAVFVAGVLFLIISLTPIRAWLINSIPKSLKLGIGAGIGLFLAIIGFQLMGLTTDNPVVLVQLGDLNKPLTFEVAILKE
;
A
#
# COMPACT_ATOMS: atom_id res chain seq x y z
N ASN A 1 2.63 1.91 6.37
CA ASN A 1 3.45 1.09 5.48
C ASN A 1 4.37 0.12 6.26
N PRO A 2 5.21 0.55 7.23
CA PRO A 2 6.09 -0.35 7.96
C PRO A 2 5.34 -1.45 8.73
N VAL A 3 4.20 -1.15 9.33
CA VAL A 3 3.38 -2.13 10.06
C VAL A 3 2.94 -3.28 9.15
N ILE A 4 2.38 -2.96 7.98
CA ILE A 4 1.89 -3.98 7.03
C ILE A 4 3.04 -4.87 6.52
N LEU A 5 4.22 -4.31 6.27
CA LEU A 5 5.37 -5.07 5.80
C LEU A 5 6.02 -5.87 6.94
N ALA A 6 5.99 -5.38 8.17
CA ALA A 6 6.48 -6.13 9.33
C ALA A 6 5.70 -7.44 9.53
N ASP A 7 4.39 -7.44 9.28
CA ASP A 7 3.57 -8.66 9.31
C ASP A 7 4.03 -9.69 8.24
N GLY A 8 4.65 -9.25 7.16
CA GLY A 8 5.29 -10.08 6.15
C GLY A 8 6.73 -10.51 6.48
N GLY A 9 7.22 -10.22 7.69
CA GLY A 9 8.57 -10.60 8.13
C GLY A 9 9.68 -9.62 7.74
N PHE A 10 9.35 -8.41 7.32
CA PHE A 10 10.33 -7.35 7.03
C PHE A 10 10.76 -6.64 8.31
N ASP A 11 12.03 -6.18 8.36
CA ASP A 11 12.51 -5.36 9.48
C ASP A 11 11.78 -4.01 9.51
N PHE A 12 11.10 -3.74 10.62
CA PHE A 12 10.31 -2.52 10.80
C PHE A 12 11.15 -1.25 10.64
N GLY A 13 12.33 -1.22 11.27
CA GLY A 13 13.22 -0.05 11.24
C GLY A 13 13.75 0.23 9.84
N GLY A 14 14.18 -0.80 9.14
CA GLY A 14 14.65 -0.71 7.76
C GLY A 14 13.56 -0.23 6.80
N VAL A 15 12.36 -0.80 6.89
CA VAL A 15 11.21 -0.39 6.08
C VAL A 15 10.77 1.04 6.38
N PHE A 16 10.75 1.45 7.65
CA PHE A 16 10.41 2.81 8.05
C PHE A 16 11.37 3.82 7.42
N THR A 17 12.67 3.60 7.58
CA THR A 17 13.70 4.48 7.05
C THR A 17 13.67 4.53 5.52
N ALA A 18 13.56 3.37 4.86
CA ALA A 18 13.47 3.29 3.40
C ALA A 18 12.23 4.01 2.85
N THR A 19 11.07 3.83 3.50
CA THR A 19 9.83 4.51 3.13
C THR A 19 9.95 6.04 3.26
N ALA A 20 10.55 6.51 4.35
CA ALA A 20 10.75 7.94 4.60
C ALA A 20 11.68 8.55 3.55
N ILE A 21 12.81 7.91 3.28
CA ILE A 21 13.78 8.39 2.27
C ILE A 21 13.17 8.36 0.87
N ALA A 22 12.48 7.28 0.50
CA ALA A 22 11.86 7.17 -0.83
C ALA A 22 10.77 8.23 -1.03
N SER A 23 9.94 8.48 -0.01
CA SER A 23 8.90 9.52 -0.05
C SER A 23 9.52 10.93 -0.13
N ALA A 24 10.57 11.19 0.64
CA ALA A 24 11.27 12.47 0.61
C ALA A 24 11.90 12.75 -0.76
N LEU A 25 12.60 11.76 -1.34
CA LEU A 25 13.19 11.87 -2.67
C LEU A 25 12.12 12.07 -3.75
N ALA A 26 11.03 11.30 -3.69
CA ALA A 26 9.94 11.43 -4.65
C ALA A 26 9.28 12.82 -4.59
N CYS A 27 8.99 13.32 -3.38
CA CYS A 27 8.44 14.66 -3.18
C CYS A 27 9.42 15.75 -3.64
N PHE A 28 10.70 15.58 -3.37
CA PHE A 28 11.75 16.53 -3.79
C PHE A 28 11.81 16.61 -5.33
N ILE A 29 11.89 15.47 -6.00
CA ILE A 29 11.88 15.41 -7.48
C ILE A 29 10.59 16.02 -8.02
N ALA A 30 9.43 15.70 -7.44
CA ALA A 30 8.16 16.28 -7.86
C ALA A 30 8.11 17.79 -7.70
N ALA A 31 8.66 18.34 -6.61
CA ALA A 31 8.71 19.77 -6.36
C ALA A 31 9.52 20.52 -7.43
N PHE A 32 10.61 19.93 -7.90
CA PHE A 32 11.45 20.56 -8.95
C PHE A 32 10.87 20.39 -10.36
N TYR A 33 10.27 19.23 -10.65
CA TYR A 33 9.76 18.91 -11.99
C TYR A 33 8.32 19.40 -12.21
N ALA A 34 7.45 19.23 -11.21
CA ALA A 34 6.04 19.55 -11.30
C ALA A 34 5.73 20.93 -10.72
N LYS A 35 6.33 21.97 -11.25
CA LYS A 35 6.21 23.38 -10.79
C LYS A 35 4.79 23.89 -10.55
N THR A 36 3.78 23.20 -11.07
CA THR A 36 2.38 23.63 -11.06
C THR A 36 1.50 22.83 -10.09
N TRP A 37 1.95 21.68 -9.58
CA TRP A 37 1.14 20.78 -8.76
C TRP A 37 1.95 20.28 -7.56
N PRO A 38 1.82 20.92 -6.40
CA PRO A 38 2.46 20.46 -5.17
C PRO A 38 1.70 19.21 -4.64
N VAL A 39 2.10 18.02 -5.08
CA VAL A 39 1.52 16.76 -4.63
C VAL A 39 2.54 16.01 -3.79
N GLY A 40 2.15 15.62 -2.58
CA GLY A 40 2.94 14.72 -1.74
C GLY A 40 2.89 13.30 -2.33
N LEU A 41 4.06 12.69 -2.52
CA LEU A 41 4.19 11.33 -3.02
C LEU A 41 4.61 10.40 -1.88
N ALA A 42 3.87 9.30 -1.74
CA ALA A 42 4.17 8.25 -0.76
C ALA A 42 3.90 6.88 -1.38
N PRO A 43 4.55 5.81 -0.87
CA PRO A 43 4.29 4.44 -1.31
C PRO A 43 2.83 4.03 -1.10
N GLY A 44 2.25 3.34 -2.10
CA GLY A 44 0.88 2.85 -2.04
C GLY A 44 0.73 1.64 -1.11
N MET A 45 -0.20 1.69 -0.16
CA MET A 45 -0.38 0.61 0.84
C MET A 45 -0.97 -0.68 0.25
N GLY A 46 -1.76 -0.59 -0.83
CA GLY A 46 -2.38 -1.78 -1.44
C GLY A 46 -1.39 -2.80 -1.97
N ILE A 47 -0.33 -2.34 -2.65
CA ILE A 47 0.73 -3.22 -3.17
C ILE A 47 1.54 -3.83 -2.02
N ASN A 48 1.74 -3.09 -0.93
CA ASN A 48 2.47 -3.57 0.23
C ASN A 48 1.72 -4.71 0.95
N ALA A 49 0.41 -4.58 1.09
CA ALA A 49 -0.43 -5.65 1.61
C ALA A 49 -0.35 -6.92 0.74
N PHE A 50 -0.36 -6.77 -0.59
CA PHE A 50 -0.17 -7.88 -1.51
C PHE A 50 1.20 -8.56 -1.31
N VAL A 51 2.28 -7.79 -1.19
CA VAL A 51 3.62 -8.34 -0.97
C VAL A 51 3.71 -9.04 0.39
N ALA A 52 3.22 -8.41 1.47
CA ALA A 52 3.31 -8.97 2.82
C ALA A 52 2.47 -10.24 2.98
N PHE A 53 1.18 -10.19 2.60
CA PHE A 53 0.27 -11.30 2.88
C PHE A 53 0.25 -12.37 1.79
N PHE A 54 0.32 -11.98 0.52
CA PHE A 54 0.26 -12.95 -0.57
C PHE A 54 1.65 -13.50 -0.91
N VAL A 55 2.63 -12.65 -1.19
CA VAL A 55 3.96 -13.11 -1.62
C VAL A 55 4.74 -13.76 -0.48
N CYS A 56 4.83 -13.11 0.66
CA CYS A 56 5.56 -13.65 1.82
C CYS A 56 4.70 -14.63 2.63
N GLY A 57 3.41 -14.31 2.86
CA GLY A 57 2.54 -15.13 3.70
C GLY A 57 2.05 -16.39 2.99
N THR A 58 1.47 -16.28 1.79
CA THR A 58 0.84 -17.43 1.09
C THR A 58 1.82 -18.20 0.24
N LEU A 59 2.69 -17.53 -0.51
CA LEU A 59 3.66 -18.19 -1.39
C LEU A 59 4.95 -18.60 -0.64
N GLY A 60 5.19 -18.08 0.57
CA GLY A 60 6.31 -18.46 1.42
C GLY A 60 7.68 -17.95 0.95
N TYR A 61 7.71 -16.93 0.08
CA TYR A 61 8.96 -16.33 -0.33
C TYR A 61 9.59 -15.51 0.79
N SER A 62 10.93 -15.49 0.84
CA SER A 62 11.65 -14.67 1.80
C SER A 62 11.46 -13.17 1.49
N PRO A 63 11.50 -12.29 2.51
CA PRO A 63 11.43 -10.84 2.30
C PRO A 63 12.46 -10.31 1.31
N ALA A 64 13.65 -10.91 1.26
CA ALA A 64 14.72 -10.53 0.34
C ALA A 64 14.37 -10.83 -1.12
N GLU A 65 13.77 -12.00 -1.38
CA GLU A 65 13.33 -12.39 -2.73
C GLU A 65 12.17 -11.53 -3.20
N ALA A 66 11.22 -11.23 -2.29
CA ALA A 66 10.10 -10.33 -2.56
C ALA A 66 10.60 -8.91 -2.92
N LEU A 67 11.57 -8.36 -2.20
CA LEU A 67 12.21 -7.08 -2.54
C LEU A 67 12.93 -7.11 -3.88
N GLY A 68 13.61 -8.21 -4.21
CA GLY A 68 14.24 -8.40 -5.51
C GLY A 68 13.21 -8.33 -6.65
N ALA A 69 12.09 -9.02 -6.51
CA ALA A 69 11.00 -8.97 -7.49
C ALA A 69 10.40 -7.57 -7.62
N VAL A 70 10.18 -6.88 -6.50
CA VAL A 70 9.67 -5.49 -6.49
C VAL A 70 10.67 -4.54 -7.17
N PHE A 71 11.97 -4.72 -6.94
CA PHE A 71 12.98 -3.91 -7.60
C PHE A 71 12.97 -4.09 -9.12
N VAL A 72 12.93 -5.33 -9.61
CA VAL A 72 12.83 -5.62 -11.04
C VAL A 72 11.56 -5.02 -11.63
N ALA A 73 10.42 -5.20 -10.96
CA ALA A 73 9.15 -4.60 -11.38
C ALA A 73 9.22 -3.06 -11.44
N GLY A 74 9.90 -2.44 -10.48
CA GLY A 74 10.13 -0.99 -10.44
C GLY A 74 10.97 -0.49 -11.62
N VAL A 75 12.04 -1.21 -11.97
CA VAL A 75 12.88 -0.89 -13.13
C VAL A 75 12.10 -1.02 -14.44
N LEU A 76 11.33 -2.11 -14.60
CA LEU A 76 10.48 -2.31 -15.77
C LEU A 76 9.42 -1.21 -15.87
N PHE A 77 8.80 -0.84 -14.75
CA PHE A 77 7.83 0.24 -14.70
C PHE A 77 8.45 1.58 -15.10
N LEU A 78 9.68 1.86 -14.66
CA LEU A 78 10.42 3.06 -15.04
C LEU A 78 10.63 3.11 -16.55
N ILE A 79 11.09 2.02 -17.15
CA ILE A 79 11.30 1.92 -18.61
C ILE A 79 9.99 2.16 -19.36
N ILE A 80 8.91 1.52 -18.95
CA ILE A 80 7.58 1.70 -19.56
C ILE A 80 7.10 3.15 -19.39
N SER A 81 7.38 3.77 -18.27
CA SER A 81 6.96 5.14 -17.97
C SER A 81 7.65 6.20 -18.82
N LEU A 82 8.88 5.92 -19.28
CA LEU A 82 9.62 6.80 -20.21
C LEU A 82 9.14 6.67 -21.66
N THR A 83 8.37 5.62 -21.96
CA THR A 83 7.83 5.40 -23.30
C THR A 83 6.38 5.89 -23.42
N PRO A 84 5.88 6.20 -24.64
CA PRO A 84 4.49 6.58 -24.85
C PRO A 84 3.49 5.46 -24.58
N ILE A 85 3.96 4.23 -24.34
CA ILE A 85 3.15 3.05 -24.04
C ILE A 85 2.25 3.29 -22.82
N ARG A 86 2.75 4.00 -21.80
CA ARG A 86 1.97 4.36 -20.60
C ARG A 86 0.72 5.17 -20.95
N ALA A 87 0.86 6.18 -21.79
CA ALA A 87 -0.27 7.01 -22.22
C ALA A 87 -1.29 6.19 -23.02
N TRP A 88 -0.81 5.32 -23.91
CA TRP A 88 -1.66 4.41 -24.67
C TRP A 88 -2.42 3.45 -23.75
N LEU A 89 -1.76 2.80 -22.79
CA LEU A 89 -2.38 1.92 -21.79
C LEU A 89 -3.48 2.64 -21.00
N ILE A 90 -3.20 3.83 -20.47
CA ILE A 90 -4.16 4.61 -19.68
C ILE A 90 -5.36 5.01 -20.53
N ASN A 91 -5.16 5.38 -21.79
CA ASN A 91 -6.23 5.76 -22.70
C ASN A 91 -7.08 4.57 -23.17
N SER A 92 -6.49 3.36 -23.20
CA SER A 92 -7.20 2.12 -23.55
C SER A 92 -8.18 1.66 -22.46
N ILE A 93 -8.03 2.14 -21.22
CA ILE A 93 -8.92 1.75 -20.11
C ILE A 93 -10.24 2.54 -20.22
N PRO A 94 -11.40 1.85 -20.30
CA PRO A 94 -12.71 2.49 -20.31
C PRO A 94 -12.93 3.40 -19.09
N LYS A 95 -13.66 4.49 -19.26
CA LYS A 95 -13.97 5.45 -18.18
C LYS A 95 -14.68 4.79 -16.99
N SER A 96 -15.60 3.87 -17.25
CA SER A 96 -16.32 3.11 -16.23
C SER A 96 -15.37 2.29 -15.35
N LEU A 97 -14.35 1.68 -15.95
CA LEU A 97 -13.35 0.91 -15.19
C LEU A 97 -12.47 1.83 -14.33
N LYS A 98 -12.07 2.99 -14.83
CA LYS A 98 -11.32 4.00 -14.05
C LYS A 98 -12.09 4.45 -12.81
N LEU A 99 -13.40 4.71 -12.98
CA LEU A 99 -14.28 5.08 -11.85
C LEU A 99 -14.46 3.91 -10.86
N GLY A 100 -14.62 2.68 -11.39
CA GLY A 100 -14.72 1.47 -10.57
C GLY A 100 -13.46 1.21 -9.74
N ILE A 101 -12.27 1.41 -10.30
CA ILE A 101 -11.00 1.29 -9.57
C ILE A 101 -10.94 2.32 -8.42
N GLY A 102 -11.33 3.58 -8.68
CA GLY A 102 -11.37 4.60 -7.64
C GLY A 102 -12.32 4.25 -6.49
N ALA A 103 -13.52 3.79 -6.82
CA ALA A 103 -14.49 3.33 -5.83
C ALA A 103 -13.98 2.11 -5.04
N GLY A 104 -13.36 1.13 -5.73
CA GLY A 104 -12.77 -0.04 -5.10
C GLY A 104 -11.66 0.29 -4.09
N ILE A 105 -10.78 1.22 -4.45
CA ILE A 105 -9.74 1.72 -3.53
C ILE A 105 -10.37 2.41 -2.32
N GLY A 106 -11.40 3.22 -2.52
CA GLY A 106 -12.11 3.89 -1.43
C GLY A 106 -12.75 2.90 -0.45
N LEU A 107 -13.43 1.88 -0.96
CA LEU A 107 -14.02 0.82 -0.14
C LEU A 107 -12.96 -0.01 0.59
N PHE A 108 -11.85 -0.32 -0.06
CA PHE A 108 -10.73 -1.02 0.56
C PHE A 108 -10.15 -0.23 1.74
N LEU A 109 -9.93 1.06 1.56
CA LEU A 109 -9.46 1.93 2.66
C LEU A 109 -10.48 2.04 3.79
N ALA A 110 -11.77 2.05 3.47
CA ALA A 110 -12.84 2.07 4.48
C ALA A 110 -12.82 0.79 5.32
N ILE A 111 -12.67 -0.38 4.71
CA ILE A 111 -12.59 -1.67 5.43
C ILE A 111 -11.38 -1.69 6.36
N ILE A 112 -10.20 -1.29 5.86
CA ILE A 112 -9.00 -1.19 6.70
C ILE A 112 -9.22 -0.21 7.86
N GLY A 113 -9.84 0.94 7.59
CA GLY A 113 -10.16 1.91 8.63
C GLY A 113 -11.08 1.32 9.72
N PHE A 114 -12.09 0.56 9.34
CA PHE A 114 -12.99 -0.11 10.29
C PHE A 114 -12.29 -1.20 11.10
N GLN A 115 -11.35 -1.94 10.51
CA GLN A 115 -10.53 -2.92 11.23
C GLN A 115 -9.60 -2.24 12.25
N LEU A 116 -8.92 -1.16 11.86
CA LEU A 116 -8.05 -0.40 12.76
C LEU A 116 -8.82 0.26 13.92
N MET A 117 -10.07 0.64 13.68
CA MET A 117 -10.96 1.17 14.74
C MET A 117 -11.53 0.08 15.65
N GLY A 118 -11.35 -1.20 15.33
CA GLY A 118 -11.95 -2.31 16.06
C GLY A 118 -13.45 -2.47 15.82
N LEU A 119 -14.01 -1.74 14.83
CA LEU A 119 -15.43 -1.85 14.47
C LEU A 119 -15.72 -3.17 13.76
N THR A 120 -14.74 -3.68 13.01
CA THR A 120 -14.79 -4.98 12.35
C THR A 120 -13.60 -5.83 12.75
N THR A 121 -13.85 -7.12 12.97
CA THR A 121 -12.80 -8.12 13.29
C THR A 121 -12.85 -9.25 12.28
N ASP A 122 -11.71 -9.90 12.10
CA ASP A 122 -11.61 -11.05 11.19
C ASP A 122 -12.41 -12.23 11.73
N ASN A 123 -13.09 -12.91 10.83
CA ASN A 123 -13.81 -14.13 11.13
C ASN A 123 -13.52 -15.18 10.07
N PRO A 124 -13.08 -16.38 10.45
CA PRO A 124 -12.73 -17.44 9.50
C PRO A 124 -13.90 -17.95 8.66
N VAL A 125 -15.15 -17.68 9.06
CA VAL A 125 -16.35 -18.16 8.37
C VAL A 125 -16.98 -17.11 7.45
N VAL A 126 -17.07 -15.86 7.93
CA VAL A 126 -17.75 -14.76 7.20
C VAL A 126 -16.80 -13.64 6.77
N LEU A 127 -15.49 -13.87 6.85
CA LEU A 127 -14.40 -12.93 6.52
C LEU A 127 -14.36 -11.70 7.43
N VAL A 128 -15.49 -11.07 7.71
CA VAL A 128 -15.60 -9.86 8.53
C VAL A 128 -16.82 -9.98 9.44
N GLN A 129 -16.66 -9.75 10.73
CA GLN A 129 -17.77 -9.65 11.69
C GLN A 129 -17.72 -8.32 12.43
N LEU A 130 -18.84 -7.94 13.05
CA LEU A 130 -18.90 -6.78 13.89
C LEU A 130 -18.04 -6.98 15.13
N GLY A 131 -17.18 -6.00 15.44
CA GLY A 131 -16.36 -6.00 16.65
C GLY A 131 -17.20 -5.82 17.91
N ASP A 132 -16.55 -5.91 19.07
CA ASP A 132 -17.19 -5.71 20.37
C ASP A 132 -17.42 -4.20 20.62
N LEU A 133 -18.66 -3.76 20.42
CA LEU A 133 -19.06 -2.36 20.62
C LEU A 133 -18.99 -1.88 22.08
N ASN A 134 -18.80 -2.79 23.03
CA ASN A 134 -18.60 -2.45 24.44
C ASN A 134 -17.16 -2.03 24.77
N LYS A 135 -16.23 -2.30 23.88
CA LYS A 135 -14.87 -1.76 24.03
C LYS A 135 -14.86 -0.33 23.47
N PRO A 136 -14.25 0.64 24.20
CA PRO A 136 -14.08 1.96 23.64
C PRO A 136 -13.37 1.82 22.30
N LEU A 137 -13.87 2.50 21.27
CA LEU A 137 -13.24 2.62 19.95
C LEU A 137 -11.87 3.27 20.18
N THR A 138 -10.90 2.49 20.52
CA THR A 138 -9.54 2.95 20.68
C THR A 138 -8.90 3.02 19.32
N PHE A 139 -8.53 4.22 18.92
CA PHE A 139 -7.43 4.40 18.01
C PHE A 139 -6.18 3.84 18.72
N GLU A 140 -6.03 2.54 18.76
CA GLU A 140 -4.75 1.93 19.04
C GLU A 140 -3.86 2.25 17.83
N VAL A 141 -3.30 3.44 17.89
CA VAL A 141 -2.12 3.75 17.11
C VAL A 141 -1.13 2.67 17.50
N ALA A 142 -0.82 1.76 16.58
CA ALA A 142 0.10 0.63 16.75
C ALA A 142 1.55 1.06 17.13
N ILE A 143 1.74 2.29 17.59
CA ILE A 143 3.01 2.90 18.02
C ILE A 143 3.25 2.66 19.53
N LEU A 144 2.29 2.14 20.29
CA LEU A 144 2.40 1.98 21.74
C LEU A 144 2.33 0.53 22.22
N LYS A 145 2.58 -0.44 21.38
CA LYS A 145 2.78 -1.82 21.79
C LYS A 145 4.28 -2.15 21.74
N GLU A 146 5.05 -1.61 22.67
CA GLU A 146 6.22 -2.24 23.22
C GLU A 146 5.83 -3.09 24.43
#